data_9f2999f7ef4de10ffcb973c30df331a4
#
_entry.id   9f2999f7ef4de10ffcb973c30df331a4
#
_cell.length_a   1.000
_cell.length_b   1.000
_cell.length_c   1.000
_cell.angle_alpha   90.00
_cell.angle_beta   90.00
_cell.angle_gamma   90.00
#
_symmetry.space_group_name_H-M   'P 1'
#
loop_
_entity.id
_entity.type
_entity.pdbx_description
1 polymer ?
#
loop_
_entity_poly.entity_id
_entity_poly.type
_entity_poly.pdbx_seq_one_letter_code
_entity_poly.pdbx_strand_id
1 'polypeptide(L)'
;MDDNASQRAQDVDGSALGVSGRHTTDGIPHGSTSLTPFLVIERAGEAIDFYTEVFGARLVDATRIDGAVVHAELDLGNGKFQLGEPSPAFGTVPAPGGEGACYSLGLYCADVDGVFSRAVAAGATVREAPATFVSGDRDASGRDPFGVRWTIMSRVEDLSEAESARRVEQWATEQMVEQTAGQ
;
A
#
# COMPACT_ATOMS: atom_id res chain seq x y z
N MET A 1 31.84 6.68 -21.27
CA MET A 1 30.50 6.83 -21.84
C MET A 1 29.54 6.99 -20.66
N ASP A 2 29.62 8.10 -19.93
CA ASP A 2 28.83 8.27 -18.69
C ASP A 2 28.52 9.74 -18.42
N ASP A 3 27.97 10.44 -19.44
CA ASP A 3 27.70 11.89 -19.32
C ASP A 3 26.19 12.23 -19.27
N ASN A 4 25.30 11.24 -19.33
CA ASN A 4 23.87 11.53 -19.49
C ASN A 4 23.06 11.45 -18.18
N ALA A 5 23.60 10.89 -17.11
CA ALA A 5 22.92 10.85 -15.81
C ALA A 5 23.21 12.09 -14.95
N SER A 6 24.36 12.72 -15.14
CA SER A 6 24.74 13.92 -14.37
C SER A 6 24.11 15.22 -14.89
N GLN A 7 23.62 15.25 -16.12
CA GLN A 7 23.04 16.45 -16.73
C GLN A 7 21.59 16.72 -16.34
N ARG A 8 20.86 15.72 -15.85
CA ARG A 8 19.48 15.91 -15.36
C ARG A 8 19.36 16.55 -13.98
N ALA A 9 20.45 16.71 -13.25
CA ALA A 9 20.45 17.28 -11.89
C ALA A 9 20.79 18.77 -11.85
N GLN A 10 21.05 19.44 -12.97
CA GLN A 10 21.54 20.82 -12.99
C GLN A 10 20.60 21.86 -13.59
N ASP A 11 19.45 21.47 -14.14
CA ASP A 11 18.46 22.43 -14.68
C ASP A 11 17.23 22.60 -13.75
N VAL A 12 17.45 22.84 -12.47
CA VAL A 12 16.38 23.19 -11.53
C VAL A 12 16.38 24.72 -11.28
N ASP A 13 16.33 25.50 -12.36
CA ASP A 13 15.94 26.91 -12.26
C ASP A 13 14.91 27.23 -13.34
N GLY A 14 13.73 26.84 -13.06
CA GLY A 14 12.50 27.13 -13.77
C GLY A 14 11.40 26.33 -13.11
N SER A 15 10.81 26.84 -12.02
CA SER A 15 9.66 26.21 -11.38
C SER A 15 8.52 26.02 -12.39
N ALA A 16 8.51 24.88 -13.07
CA ALA A 16 7.37 24.49 -13.89
C ALA A 16 6.18 24.29 -12.95
N LEU A 17 5.26 25.24 -12.93
CA LEU A 17 3.99 25.07 -12.24
C LEU A 17 3.21 23.93 -12.86
N GLY A 18 2.47 23.19 -12.02
CA GLY A 18 1.59 22.15 -12.48
C GLY A 18 0.58 22.68 -13.52
N VAL A 19 0.43 21.97 -14.62
CA VAL A 19 -0.51 22.35 -15.69
C VAL A 19 -1.93 21.94 -15.35
N SER A 20 -2.90 22.73 -15.80
CA SER A 20 -4.32 22.36 -15.79
C SER A 20 -4.85 22.30 -17.22
N GLY A 21 -5.62 21.27 -17.57
CA GLY A 21 -6.17 21.06 -18.89
C GLY A 21 -7.12 19.87 -18.96
N ARG A 22 -7.25 19.29 -20.15
CA ARG A 22 -8.19 18.18 -20.40
C ARG A 22 -7.89 16.92 -19.60
N HIS A 23 -6.63 16.68 -19.22
CA HIS A 23 -6.19 15.44 -18.60
C HIS A 23 -5.50 15.62 -17.25
N THR A 24 -5.34 16.87 -16.78
CA THR A 24 -4.54 17.21 -15.60
C THR A 24 -5.18 18.41 -14.92
N THR A 25 -5.16 18.45 -13.59
CA THR A 25 -5.55 19.61 -12.77
C THR A 25 -4.42 19.88 -11.78
N ASP A 26 -3.85 21.11 -11.84
CA ASP A 26 -2.76 21.57 -10.97
C ASP A 26 -1.58 20.57 -10.87
N GLY A 27 -1.20 20.01 -12.04
CA GLY A 27 -0.13 19.03 -12.15
C GLY A 27 -0.51 17.58 -11.79
N ILE A 28 -1.74 17.31 -11.34
CA ILE A 28 -2.22 15.98 -10.99
C ILE A 28 -3.01 15.41 -12.17
N PRO A 29 -2.59 14.31 -12.80
CA PRO A 29 -3.35 13.64 -13.85
C PRO A 29 -4.73 13.18 -13.35
N HIS A 30 -5.76 13.29 -14.18
CA HIS A 30 -7.09 12.84 -13.79
C HIS A 30 -7.09 11.33 -13.52
N GLY A 31 -7.70 10.93 -12.41
CA GLY A 31 -7.70 9.53 -11.93
C GLY A 31 -6.43 9.10 -11.16
N SER A 32 -5.54 10.06 -10.88
CA SER A 32 -4.41 9.84 -9.97
C SER A 32 -4.71 10.45 -8.59
N THR A 33 -4.08 9.88 -7.54
CA THR A 33 -4.07 10.44 -6.18
C THR A 33 -2.79 11.24 -5.97
N SER A 34 -2.81 12.19 -5.03
CA SER A 34 -1.62 13.01 -4.70
C SER A 34 -0.47 12.18 -4.13
N LEU A 35 -0.80 11.07 -3.47
CA LEU A 35 0.15 10.13 -2.92
C LEU A 35 -0.02 8.80 -3.64
N THR A 36 1.06 8.30 -4.24
CA THR A 36 1.10 7.00 -4.91
C THR A 36 2.31 6.24 -4.39
N PRO A 37 2.14 5.21 -3.54
CA PRO A 37 3.24 4.38 -3.07
C PRO A 37 3.92 3.66 -4.24
N PHE A 38 5.26 3.54 -4.19
CA PHE A 38 6.03 2.68 -5.08
C PHE A 38 6.63 1.52 -4.29
N LEU A 39 6.29 0.30 -4.67
CA LEU A 39 6.74 -0.93 -4.02
C LEU A 39 7.91 -1.54 -4.81
N VAL A 40 9.00 -1.82 -4.14
CA VAL A 40 10.15 -2.51 -4.74
C VAL A 40 10.04 -4.00 -4.45
N ILE A 41 9.83 -4.80 -5.50
CA ILE A 41 9.48 -6.23 -5.38
C ILE A 41 10.32 -7.03 -6.38
N GLU A 42 11.12 -8.01 -5.89
CA GLU A 42 12.01 -8.84 -6.74
C GLU A 42 11.27 -9.65 -7.81
N ARG A 43 10.03 -10.06 -7.53
CA ARG A 43 9.18 -10.84 -8.44
C ARG A 43 7.96 -10.02 -8.84
N ALA A 44 8.20 -8.83 -9.40
CA ALA A 44 7.16 -7.87 -9.68
C ALA A 44 6.05 -8.39 -10.62
N GLY A 45 6.40 -9.27 -11.56
CA GLY A 45 5.41 -9.92 -12.43
C GLY A 45 4.40 -10.78 -11.64
N GLU A 46 4.90 -11.64 -10.75
CA GLU A 46 4.05 -12.48 -9.89
C GLU A 46 3.24 -11.63 -8.89
N ALA A 47 3.81 -10.51 -8.43
CA ALA A 47 3.11 -9.60 -7.55
C ALA A 47 1.92 -8.92 -8.24
N ILE A 48 2.06 -8.55 -9.52
CA ILE A 48 0.93 -8.03 -10.32
C ILE A 48 -0.20 -9.05 -10.38
N ASP A 49 0.10 -10.31 -10.66
CA ASP A 49 -0.89 -11.38 -10.71
C ASP A 49 -1.58 -11.57 -9.35
N PHE A 50 -0.80 -11.63 -8.26
CA PHE A 50 -1.32 -11.72 -6.90
C PHE A 50 -2.28 -10.57 -6.56
N TYR A 51 -1.86 -9.32 -6.78
CA TYR A 51 -2.70 -8.17 -6.43
C TYR A 51 -3.95 -8.08 -7.31
N THR A 52 -3.87 -8.54 -8.54
CA THR A 52 -5.03 -8.62 -9.43
C THR A 52 -6.02 -9.68 -8.96
N GLU A 53 -5.55 -10.88 -8.64
CA GLU A 53 -6.40 -12.02 -8.25
C GLU A 53 -6.95 -11.89 -6.82
N VAL A 54 -6.12 -11.43 -5.89
CA VAL A 54 -6.45 -11.40 -4.46
C VAL A 54 -7.19 -10.12 -4.09
N PHE A 55 -6.66 -8.97 -4.48
CA PHE A 55 -7.21 -7.67 -4.10
C PHE A 55 -8.15 -7.08 -5.15
N GLY A 56 -8.25 -7.69 -6.33
CA GLY A 56 -9.06 -7.18 -7.43
C GLY A 56 -8.45 -5.92 -8.06
N ALA A 57 -7.15 -5.72 -7.92
CA ALA A 57 -6.45 -4.60 -8.54
C ALA A 57 -6.49 -4.72 -10.06
N ARG A 58 -6.71 -3.60 -10.74
CA ARG A 58 -6.62 -3.52 -12.19
C ARG A 58 -5.24 -3.02 -12.61
N LEU A 59 -4.52 -3.81 -13.40
CA LEU A 59 -3.28 -3.32 -14.01
C LEU A 59 -3.60 -2.18 -14.98
N VAL A 60 -3.04 -1.01 -14.75
CA VAL A 60 -3.20 0.19 -15.60
C VAL A 60 -2.19 0.14 -16.73
N ASP A 61 -0.91 -0.03 -16.39
CA ASP A 61 0.19 -0.18 -17.34
C ASP A 61 1.35 -0.95 -16.69
N ALA A 62 2.25 -1.46 -17.54
CA ALA A 62 3.51 -2.05 -17.09
C ALA A 62 4.61 -1.84 -18.15
N THR A 63 5.75 -1.32 -17.71
CA THR A 63 6.96 -1.19 -18.52
C THR A 63 7.94 -2.30 -18.16
N ARG A 64 8.44 -3.01 -19.17
CA ARG A 64 9.43 -4.08 -19.00
C ARG A 64 10.70 -3.75 -19.79
N ILE A 65 11.85 -4.03 -19.18
CA ILE A 65 13.17 -3.94 -19.83
C ILE A 65 13.87 -5.27 -19.57
N ASP A 66 14.32 -5.94 -20.62
CA ASP A 66 14.98 -7.26 -20.56
C ASP A 66 14.18 -8.31 -19.75
N GLY A 67 12.85 -8.23 -19.82
CA GLY A 67 11.93 -9.12 -19.12
C GLY A 67 11.58 -8.69 -17.68
N ALA A 68 12.36 -7.84 -17.04
CA ALA A 68 12.10 -7.30 -15.72
C ALA A 68 11.01 -6.21 -15.76
N VAL A 69 10.10 -6.20 -14.80
CA VAL A 69 9.14 -5.11 -14.61
C VAL A 69 9.85 -3.94 -13.93
N VAL A 70 10.15 -2.89 -14.68
CA VAL A 70 10.80 -1.69 -14.11
C VAL A 70 9.80 -0.71 -13.54
N HIS A 71 8.56 -0.74 -14.00
CA HIS A 71 7.44 0.07 -13.52
C HIS A 71 6.12 -0.62 -13.87
N ALA A 72 5.19 -0.64 -12.94
CA ALA A 72 3.80 -0.96 -13.18
C ALA A 72 2.91 -0.12 -12.26
N GLU A 73 1.72 0.25 -12.75
CA GLU A 73 0.69 0.93 -11.96
C GLU A 73 -0.53 0.03 -11.81
N LEU A 74 -0.99 -0.14 -10.59
CA LEU A 74 -2.19 -0.88 -10.22
C LEU A 74 -3.22 0.06 -9.57
N ASP A 75 -4.49 -0.17 -9.92
CA ASP A 75 -5.64 0.61 -9.49
C ASP A 75 -6.59 -0.27 -8.69
N LEU A 76 -6.81 0.10 -7.43
CA LEU A 76 -7.73 -0.56 -6.49
C LEU A 76 -9.14 0.07 -6.50
N GLY A 77 -9.42 0.96 -7.45
CA GLY A 77 -10.69 1.67 -7.61
C GLY A 77 -10.69 3.04 -6.93
N ASN A 78 -10.28 3.14 -5.67
CA ASN A 78 -10.19 4.41 -4.94
C ASN A 78 -8.78 4.68 -4.40
N GLY A 79 -7.79 4.17 -5.09
CA GLY A 79 -6.39 4.37 -4.77
C GLY A 79 -5.51 3.59 -5.72
N LYS A 80 -4.32 4.09 -5.95
CA LYS A 80 -3.34 3.49 -6.83
C LYS A 80 -2.03 3.28 -6.10
N PHE A 81 -1.28 2.30 -6.54
CA PHE A 81 0.10 2.11 -6.16
C PHE A 81 0.91 1.64 -7.37
N GLN A 82 2.20 1.84 -7.29
CA GLN A 82 3.14 1.44 -8.32
C GLN A 82 4.08 0.39 -7.77
N LEU A 83 4.65 -0.41 -8.64
CA LEU A 83 5.68 -1.36 -8.27
C LEU A 83 6.70 -1.56 -9.40
N GLY A 84 7.85 -2.08 -9.02
CA GLY A 84 8.90 -2.45 -9.95
C GLY A 84 9.97 -3.29 -9.27
N GLU A 85 10.81 -3.93 -10.06
CA GLU A 85 11.93 -4.70 -9.55
C GLU A 85 13.04 -3.80 -9.00
N PRO A 86 13.89 -4.29 -8.07
CA PRO A 86 14.99 -3.53 -7.51
C PRO A 86 15.93 -3.00 -8.60
N SER A 87 16.36 -1.77 -8.44
CA SER A 87 17.30 -1.14 -9.38
C SER A 87 18.45 -0.46 -8.63
N PRO A 88 19.67 -1.01 -8.68
CA PRO A 88 20.84 -0.37 -8.08
C PRO A 88 21.10 1.04 -8.63
N ALA A 89 20.77 1.30 -9.90
CA ALA A 89 20.95 2.61 -10.53
C ALA A 89 20.08 3.71 -9.88
N PHE A 90 18.93 3.34 -9.30
CA PHE A 90 18.04 4.25 -8.58
C PHE A 90 18.10 4.07 -7.06
N GLY A 91 18.98 3.20 -6.55
CA GLY A 91 19.12 2.93 -5.12
C GLY A 91 17.87 2.29 -4.49
N THR A 92 17.02 1.65 -5.30
CA THR A 92 15.81 0.98 -4.79
C THR A 92 16.14 -0.45 -4.36
N VAL A 93 15.66 -0.83 -3.16
CA VAL A 93 15.86 -2.15 -2.56
C VAL A 93 14.50 -2.72 -2.11
N PRO A 94 14.33 -4.06 -2.13
CA PRO A 94 13.09 -4.67 -1.66
C PRO A 94 12.91 -4.50 -0.15
N ALA A 95 11.70 -4.77 0.34
CA ALA A 95 11.42 -4.79 1.76
C ALA A 95 12.38 -5.76 2.48
N PRO A 96 12.86 -5.41 3.69
CA PRO A 96 13.76 -6.28 4.44
C PRO A 96 13.10 -7.63 4.73
N GLY A 97 13.91 -8.69 4.66
CA GLY A 97 13.48 -10.03 5.04
C GLY A 97 13.15 -10.14 6.54
N GLY A 98 12.51 -11.25 6.94
CA GLY A 98 12.12 -11.51 8.33
C GLY A 98 10.73 -10.98 8.68
N GLU A 99 10.39 -10.91 9.96
CA GLU A 99 9.05 -10.53 10.43
C GLU A 99 8.80 -9.01 10.51
N GLY A 100 9.84 -8.23 10.54
CA GLY A 100 9.75 -6.77 10.58
C GLY A 100 9.20 -6.17 9.30
N ALA A 101 8.46 -5.08 9.41
CA ALA A 101 8.03 -4.28 8.28
C ALA A 101 8.34 -2.81 8.56
N CYS A 102 8.92 -2.10 7.61
CA CYS A 102 9.21 -0.67 7.74
C CYS A 102 7.98 0.20 7.40
N TYR A 103 6.96 -0.38 6.77
CA TYR A 103 5.67 0.25 6.47
C TYR A 103 4.58 -0.83 6.37
N SER A 104 3.34 -0.39 6.43
CA SER A 104 2.15 -1.19 6.13
C SER A 104 1.23 -0.39 5.22
N LEU A 105 0.59 -1.07 4.28
CA LEU A 105 -0.43 -0.47 3.43
C LEU A 105 -1.82 -0.86 3.93
N GLY A 106 -2.72 0.12 3.99
CA GLY A 106 -4.12 -0.11 4.31
C GLY A 106 -4.96 -0.29 3.06
N LEU A 107 -5.78 -1.33 3.02
CA LEU A 107 -6.74 -1.58 1.95
C LEU A 107 -8.15 -1.63 2.53
N TYR A 108 -8.99 -0.66 2.19
CA TYR A 108 -10.42 -0.74 2.47
C TYR A 108 -11.13 -1.56 1.40
N CYS A 109 -11.94 -2.54 1.83
CA CYS A 109 -12.74 -3.38 0.96
C CYS A 109 -14.09 -3.73 1.62
N ALA A 110 -15.02 -4.25 0.85
CA ALA A 110 -16.34 -4.62 1.36
C ALA A 110 -16.36 -5.97 2.11
N ASP A 111 -15.37 -6.84 1.87
CA ASP A 111 -15.32 -8.21 2.40
C ASP A 111 -13.90 -8.54 2.88
N VAL A 112 -13.61 -8.20 4.13
CA VAL A 112 -12.31 -8.45 4.77
C VAL A 112 -12.00 -9.93 4.83
N ASP A 113 -12.96 -10.74 5.28
CA ASP A 113 -12.77 -12.18 5.51
C ASP A 113 -12.45 -12.89 4.19
N GLY A 114 -13.20 -12.60 3.14
CA GLY A 114 -13.01 -13.19 1.82
C GLY A 114 -11.70 -12.76 1.18
N VAL A 115 -11.34 -11.47 1.23
CA VAL A 115 -10.05 -10.96 0.71
C VAL A 115 -8.90 -11.57 1.47
N PHE A 116 -8.96 -11.59 2.81
CA PHE A 116 -7.90 -12.14 3.64
C PHE A 116 -7.73 -13.65 3.43
N SER A 117 -8.84 -14.40 3.32
CA SER A 117 -8.81 -15.83 3.02
C SER A 117 -8.13 -16.13 1.67
N ARG A 118 -8.44 -15.34 0.62
CA ARG A 118 -7.77 -15.47 -0.68
C ARG A 118 -6.28 -15.14 -0.57
N ALA A 119 -5.92 -14.10 0.19
CA ALA A 119 -4.52 -13.75 0.40
C ALA A 119 -3.73 -14.90 1.05
N VAL A 120 -4.28 -15.49 2.11
CA VAL A 120 -3.66 -16.64 2.80
C VAL A 120 -3.55 -17.85 1.87
N ALA A 121 -4.61 -18.17 1.11
CA ALA A 121 -4.58 -19.26 0.13
C ALA A 121 -3.53 -19.03 -0.98
N ALA A 122 -3.24 -17.78 -1.31
CA ALA A 122 -2.20 -17.39 -2.26
C ALA A 122 -0.81 -17.18 -1.61
N GLY A 123 -0.61 -17.63 -0.35
CA GLY A 123 0.70 -17.67 0.30
C GLY A 123 1.02 -16.50 1.23
N ALA A 124 0.07 -15.63 1.54
CA ALA A 124 0.28 -14.61 2.57
C ALA A 124 0.38 -15.23 3.98
N THR A 125 1.22 -14.66 4.82
CA THR A 125 1.36 -15.05 6.24
C THR A 125 0.47 -14.19 7.12
N VAL A 126 -0.26 -14.85 8.04
CA VAL A 126 -1.17 -14.19 8.98
C VAL A 126 -0.36 -13.50 10.08
N ARG A 127 -0.67 -12.25 10.36
CA ARG A 127 -0.23 -11.56 11.58
C ARG A 127 -1.37 -11.40 12.58
N GLU A 128 -2.51 -10.92 12.09
CA GLU A 128 -3.72 -10.74 12.87
C GLU A 128 -4.89 -11.29 12.05
N ALA A 129 -5.60 -12.27 12.63
CA ALA A 129 -6.79 -12.83 11.99
C ALA A 129 -7.92 -11.80 11.95
N PRO A 130 -8.90 -11.91 11.01
CA PRO A 130 -10.01 -10.99 10.93
C PRO A 130 -10.76 -10.84 12.25
N ALA A 131 -10.82 -9.62 12.77
CA ALA A 131 -11.53 -9.28 14.00
C ALA A 131 -12.22 -7.91 13.86
N THR A 132 -13.31 -7.71 14.60
CA THR A 132 -13.94 -6.40 14.69
C THR A 132 -13.37 -5.67 15.90
N PHE A 133 -12.92 -4.44 15.66
CA PHE A 133 -12.33 -3.60 16.68
C PHE A 133 -13.31 -2.52 17.15
N VAL A 134 -13.05 -1.95 18.31
CA VAL A 134 -13.92 -0.94 18.94
C VAL A 134 -14.07 0.34 18.11
N SER A 135 -13.16 0.60 17.18
CA SER A 135 -13.26 1.70 16.21
C SER A 135 -14.47 1.60 15.28
N GLY A 136 -15.13 0.44 15.22
CA GLY A 136 -16.17 0.13 14.26
C GLY A 136 -15.64 -0.41 12.93
N ASP A 137 -14.34 -0.76 12.88
CA ASP A 137 -13.72 -1.44 11.75
C ASP A 137 -13.60 -2.95 12.01
N ARG A 138 -13.77 -3.73 10.96
CA ARG A 138 -13.31 -5.11 10.89
C ARG A 138 -12.02 -5.11 10.09
N ASP A 139 -10.97 -5.67 10.64
CA ASP A 139 -9.66 -5.68 10.03
C ASP A 139 -8.91 -7.00 10.21
N ALA A 140 -7.95 -7.21 9.33
CA ALA A 140 -7.01 -8.31 9.37
C ALA A 140 -5.65 -7.82 8.89
N SER A 141 -4.57 -8.37 9.40
CA SER A 141 -3.22 -7.98 9.01
C SER A 141 -2.39 -9.19 8.61
N GLY A 142 -1.66 -9.05 7.50
CA GLY A 142 -0.82 -10.10 6.97
C GLY A 142 0.35 -9.55 6.17
N ARG A 143 1.24 -10.45 5.80
CA ARG A 143 2.34 -10.16 4.90
C ARG A 143 2.16 -10.96 3.63
N ASP A 144 2.21 -10.32 2.49
CA ASP A 144 2.12 -11.01 1.21
C ASP A 144 3.39 -11.82 0.88
N PRO A 145 3.38 -12.66 -0.15
CA PRO A 145 4.53 -13.48 -0.54
C PRO A 145 5.76 -12.68 -0.99
N PHE A 146 5.61 -11.37 -1.18
CA PHE A 146 6.64 -10.45 -1.65
C PHE A 146 7.22 -9.57 -0.53
N GLY A 147 6.75 -9.77 0.70
CA GLY A 147 7.26 -9.08 1.88
C GLY A 147 6.54 -7.79 2.25
N VAL A 148 5.51 -7.38 1.51
CA VAL A 148 4.73 -6.19 1.84
C VAL A 148 3.70 -6.50 2.92
N ARG A 149 3.64 -5.64 3.94
CA ARG A 149 2.63 -5.74 4.99
C ARG A 149 1.36 -5.01 4.57
N TRP A 150 0.23 -5.71 4.73
CA TRP A 150 -1.10 -5.18 4.47
C TRP A 150 -1.98 -5.25 5.71
N THR A 151 -2.78 -4.22 5.90
CA THR A 151 -3.95 -4.23 6.78
C THR A 151 -5.19 -4.10 5.91
N ILE A 152 -6.04 -5.13 5.89
CA ILE A 152 -7.26 -5.19 5.10
C ILE A 152 -8.41 -4.81 6.02
N MET A 153 -9.20 -3.81 5.64
CA MET A 153 -10.16 -3.16 6.53
C MET A 153 -11.52 -2.95 5.86
N SER A 154 -12.57 -2.97 6.68
CA SER A 154 -13.91 -2.52 6.31
C SER A 154 -14.55 -1.81 7.50
N ARG A 155 -15.16 -0.64 7.27
CA ARG A 155 -16.03 -0.02 8.27
C ARG A 155 -17.34 -0.82 8.37
N VAL A 156 -17.56 -1.49 9.50
CA VAL A 156 -18.76 -2.33 9.73
C VAL A 156 -19.79 -1.68 10.63
N GLU A 157 -19.44 -0.56 11.28
CA GLU A 157 -20.38 0.31 11.97
C GLU A 157 -20.29 1.73 11.38
N ASP A 158 -21.42 2.33 11.03
CA ASP A 158 -21.47 3.70 10.49
C ASP A 158 -21.28 4.73 11.62
N LEU A 159 -20.04 4.95 12.00
CA LEU A 159 -19.62 5.86 13.06
C LEU A 159 -19.00 7.11 12.51
N SER A 160 -19.20 8.24 13.20
CA SER A 160 -18.39 9.42 12.96
C SER A 160 -16.94 9.21 13.39
N GLU A 161 -15.99 9.96 12.79
CA GLU A 161 -14.59 9.94 13.20
C GLU A 161 -14.40 10.22 14.70
N ALA A 162 -15.16 11.17 15.24
CA ALA A 162 -15.11 11.54 16.65
C ALA A 162 -15.57 10.39 17.57
N GLU A 163 -16.63 9.65 17.18
CA GLU A 163 -17.13 8.52 17.97
C GLU A 163 -16.16 7.33 17.89
N SER A 164 -15.62 7.05 16.71
CA SER A 164 -14.59 6.02 16.55
C SER A 164 -13.37 6.32 17.43
N ALA A 165 -12.84 7.54 17.37
CA ALA A 165 -11.70 7.98 18.18
C ALA A 165 -12.00 7.86 19.69
N ARG A 166 -13.17 8.31 20.14
CA ARG A 166 -13.59 8.21 21.55
C ARG A 166 -13.60 6.77 22.06
N ARG A 167 -14.12 5.83 21.26
CA ARG A 167 -14.13 4.39 21.62
C ARG A 167 -12.71 3.81 21.74
N VAL A 168 -11.82 4.20 20.83
CA VAL A 168 -10.42 3.77 20.88
C VAL A 168 -9.71 4.32 22.12
N GLU A 169 -9.91 5.59 22.47
CA GLU A 169 -9.35 6.19 23.69
C GLU A 169 -9.84 5.50 24.95
N GLN A 170 -11.15 5.19 25.01
CA GLN A 170 -11.72 4.46 26.14
C GLN A 170 -11.09 3.07 26.27
N TRP A 171 -11.02 2.31 25.19
CA TRP A 171 -10.39 0.99 25.16
C TRP A 171 -8.91 1.04 25.61
N ALA A 172 -8.13 1.98 25.09
CA ALA A 172 -6.74 2.14 25.48
C ALA A 172 -6.58 2.43 26.97
N THR A 173 -7.49 3.22 27.56
CA THR A 173 -7.49 3.53 28.99
C THR A 173 -7.80 2.28 29.83
N GLU A 174 -8.78 1.48 29.40
CA GLU A 174 -9.17 0.23 30.07
C GLU A 174 -8.00 -0.78 30.06
N GLN A 175 -7.30 -0.93 28.92
CA GLN A 175 -6.13 -1.82 28.82
C GLN A 175 -4.98 -1.40 29.74
N MET A 176 -4.72 -0.09 29.90
CA MET A 176 -3.69 0.39 30.82
C MET A 176 -4.03 0.11 32.28
N VAL A 177 -5.29 0.23 32.65
CA VAL A 177 -5.77 -0.08 34.02
C VAL A 177 -5.60 -1.58 34.33
N GLU A 178 -5.99 -2.46 33.41
CA GLU A 178 -5.85 -3.91 33.58
C GLU A 178 -4.38 -4.34 33.73
N GLN A 179 -3.46 -3.77 32.92
CA GLN A 179 -2.03 -4.07 33.02
C GLN A 179 -1.41 -3.64 34.34
N THR A 180 -1.88 -2.54 34.93
CA THR A 180 -1.39 -2.06 36.24
C THR A 180 -1.99 -2.81 37.42
N ALA A 181 -3.19 -3.36 37.30
CA ALA A 181 -3.84 -4.14 38.36
C ALA A 181 -3.35 -5.60 38.43
N GLY A 182 -2.70 -6.11 37.38
CA GLY A 182 -2.17 -7.48 37.30
C GLY A 182 -0.72 -7.63 37.74
N GLN A 183 -0.06 -6.57 38.19
CA GLN A 183 1.30 -6.58 38.77
C GLN A 183 1.25 -6.50 40.30
#